data_1f79aa360038c3803fb9c0d8f443b02a
#
_entry.id   1f79aa360038c3803fb9c0d8f443b02a
#
_cell.length_a   1.000
_cell.length_b   1.000
_cell.length_c   1.000
_cell.angle_alpha   90.00
_cell.angle_beta   90.00
_cell.angle_gamma   90.00
#
_symmetry.space_group_name_H-M   'P 1'
#
loop_
_entity.id
_entity.type
_entity.pdbx_description
1 polymer ?
#
loop_
_entity_poly.entity_id
_entity_poly.type
_entity_poly.pdbx_seq_one_letter_code
_entity_poly.pdbx_strand_id
1 'polypeptide(L)'
;MTLASIFVLYSEAIITKVFLITAGTFGTMAFVGYTTKSDLTSLGKLAFMGLIGIIIATVVNLFIGSSGMDLIISYIGVAVFIGLTAYDAQKIKHMLAMCPDGGEQAQKLALMGALSLYLDFINLFLYLLRIFGRNND
;
A
#
# COMPACT_ATOMS: atom_id res chain seq x y z
N MET A 1 -10.29 -2.90 -11.44
CA MET A 1 -11.14 -1.76 -11.04
C MET A 1 -10.47 -0.45 -11.41
N THR A 2 -11.18 0.41 -12.11
CA THR A 2 -10.66 1.71 -12.48
C THR A 2 -11.07 2.76 -11.45
N LEU A 3 -10.39 3.92 -11.47
CA LEU A 3 -10.75 5.01 -10.58
C LEU A 3 -12.16 5.55 -10.86
N ALA A 4 -12.58 5.49 -12.12
CA ALA A 4 -13.94 5.89 -12.49
C ALA A 4 -15.00 5.02 -11.82
N SER A 5 -14.73 3.71 -11.70
CA SER A 5 -15.64 2.79 -11.01
C SER A 5 -15.80 3.15 -9.55
N ILE A 6 -14.73 3.65 -8.91
CA ILE A 6 -14.76 4.06 -7.51
C ILE A 6 -15.73 5.21 -7.30
N PHE A 7 -15.74 6.19 -8.20
CA PHE A 7 -16.65 7.32 -8.09
C PHE A 7 -18.11 6.90 -8.27
N VAL A 8 -18.36 5.83 -8.99
CA VAL A 8 -19.72 5.29 -9.16
C VAL A 8 -20.16 4.55 -7.90
N LEU A 9 -19.25 3.77 -7.29
CA LEU A 9 -19.58 2.89 -6.17
C LEU A 9 -19.59 3.59 -4.81
N TYR A 10 -18.83 4.67 -4.67
CA TYR A 10 -18.66 5.35 -3.37
C TYR A 10 -18.97 6.83 -3.52
N SER A 11 -19.51 7.44 -2.46
CA SER A 11 -19.78 8.87 -2.45
C SER A 11 -18.49 9.67 -2.38
N GLU A 12 -18.55 10.92 -2.89
CA GLU A 12 -17.38 11.80 -2.85
C GLU A 12 -16.92 12.06 -1.42
N ALA A 13 -17.85 12.17 -0.46
CA ALA A 13 -17.51 12.41 0.92
C ALA A 13 -16.69 11.25 1.49
N ILE A 14 -17.08 10.00 1.18
CA ILE A 14 -16.35 8.82 1.64
C ILE A 14 -14.98 8.76 0.99
N ILE A 15 -14.91 9.01 -0.32
CA ILE A 15 -13.65 8.98 -1.05
C ILE A 15 -12.67 10.00 -0.47
N THR A 16 -13.12 11.23 -0.23
CA THR A 16 -12.29 12.28 0.33
C THR A 16 -11.78 11.91 1.72
N LYS A 17 -12.68 11.41 2.58
CA LYS A 17 -12.32 10.99 3.92
C LYS A 17 -11.26 9.90 3.90
N VAL A 18 -11.47 8.87 3.10
CA VAL A 18 -10.54 7.75 3.00
C VAL A 18 -9.22 8.19 2.41
N PHE A 19 -9.25 9.09 1.43
CA PHE A 19 -8.03 9.63 0.84
C PHE A 19 -7.17 10.33 1.90
N LEU A 20 -7.80 11.14 2.75
CA LEU A 20 -7.07 11.85 3.81
C LEU A 20 -6.49 10.88 4.84
N ILE A 21 -7.26 9.85 5.22
CA ILE A 21 -6.79 8.82 6.14
C ILE A 21 -5.61 8.07 5.51
N THR A 22 -5.72 7.72 4.24
CA THR A 22 -4.66 7.03 3.52
C THR A 22 -3.40 7.88 3.44
N ALA A 23 -3.55 9.16 3.11
CA ALA A 23 -2.41 10.06 3.02
C ALA A 23 -1.70 10.19 4.36
N GLY A 24 -2.45 10.32 5.45
CA GLY A 24 -1.87 10.41 6.78
C GLY A 24 -1.15 9.11 7.18
N THR A 25 -1.79 7.98 6.96
CA THR A 25 -1.21 6.67 7.27
C THR A 25 0.03 6.40 6.43
N PHE A 26 -0.08 6.62 5.11
CA PHE A 26 1.02 6.41 4.18
C PHE A 26 2.20 7.32 4.51
N GLY A 27 1.93 8.61 4.72
CA GLY A 27 2.98 9.58 5.04
C GLY A 27 3.70 9.24 6.33
N THR A 28 2.95 8.85 7.36
CA THR A 28 3.53 8.45 8.64
C THR A 28 4.42 7.22 8.48
N MET A 29 3.93 6.22 7.79
CA MET A 29 4.69 4.97 7.64
C MET A 29 5.90 5.14 6.73
N ALA A 30 5.79 5.96 5.70
CA ALA A 30 6.94 6.29 4.85
C ALA A 30 8.01 7.03 5.66
N PHE A 31 7.58 7.98 6.50
CA PHE A 31 8.49 8.71 7.36
C PHE A 31 9.19 7.77 8.35
N VAL A 32 8.42 6.89 8.99
CA VAL A 32 8.98 5.90 9.93
C VAL A 32 10.00 5.01 9.20
N GLY A 33 9.65 4.49 8.02
CA GLY A 33 10.56 3.64 7.26
C GLY A 33 11.83 4.36 6.84
N TYR A 34 11.72 5.63 6.50
CA TYR A 34 12.87 6.41 6.07
C TYR A 34 13.80 6.76 7.24
N THR A 35 13.24 7.02 8.42
CA THR A 35 14.02 7.50 9.57
C THR A 35 14.44 6.41 10.54
N THR A 36 13.78 5.25 10.53
CA THR A 36 14.10 4.19 11.48
C THR A 36 15.48 3.62 11.23
N LYS A 37 16.17 3.29 12.32
CA LYS A 37 17.49 2.63 12.25
C LYS A 37 17.38 1.12 12.24
N SER A 38 16.20 0.59 12.54
CA SER A 38 15.95 -0.85 12.51
C SER A 38 15.92 -1.35 11.07
N ASP A 39 16.45 -2.56 10.85
CA ASP A 39 16.42 -3.17 9.53
C ASP A 39 15.03 -3.75 9.27
N LEU A 40 14.35 -3.23 8.27
CA LEU A 40 12.98 -3.65 7.93
C LEU A 40 12.93 -4.78 6.91
N THR A 41 14.07 -5.41 6.60
CA THR A 41 14.09 -6.48 5.60
C THR A 41 13.16 -7.64 5.98
N SER A 42 13.15 -8.03 7.25
CA SER A 42 12.26 -9.11 7.72
C SER A 42 10.80 -8.70 7.60
N LEU A 43 10.48 -7.46 7.93
CA LEU A 43 9.13 -6.93 7.76
C LEU A 43 8.72 -6.94 6.29
N GLY A 44 9.63 -6.57 5.40
CA GLY A 44 9.38 -6.58 3.97
C GLY A 44 9.09 -7.98 3.44
N LYS A 45 9.86 -8.96 3.90
CA LYS A 45 9.64 -10.35 3.51
C LYS A 45 8.29 -10.85 4.00
N LEU A 46 7.95 -10.56 5.26
CA LEU A 46 6.66 -10.96 5.82
C LEU A 46 5.51 -10.30 5.07
N ALA A 47 5.64 -9.01 4.77
CA ALA A 47 4.61 -8.29 4.04
C ALA A 47 4.47 -8.83 2.61
N PHE A 48 5.57 -9.18 1.97
CA PHE A 48 5.54 -9.76 0.63
C PHE A 48 4.83 -11.12 0.62
N MET A 49 5.09 -11.95 1.65
CA MET A 49 4.39 -13.22 1.80
C MET A 49 2.90 -12.98 2.02
N GLY A 50 2.55 -11.98 2.82
CA GLY A 50 1.16 -11.58 3.02
C GLY A 50 0.50 -11.12 1.74
N LEU A 51 1.25 -10.39 0.91
CA LEU A 51 0.75 -9.94 -0.39
C LEU A 51 0.40 -11.11 -1.28
N ILE A 52 1.29 -12.10 -1.38
CA ILE A 52 1.02 -13.30 -2.16
C ILE A 52 -0.21 -14.00 -1.60
N GLY A 53 -0.31 -14.10 -0.28
CA GLY A 53 -1.46 -14.72 0.37
C GLY A 53 -2.78 -14.03 0.04
N ILE A 54 -2.82 -12.70 0.07
CA ILE A 54 -4.07 -12.00 -0.24
C ILE A 54 -4.41 -12.06 -1.73
N ILE A 55 -3.42 -12.16 -2.60
CA ILE A 55 -3.69 -12.35 -4.04
C ILE A 55 -4.37 -13.71 -4.24
N ILE A 56 -3.83 -14.76 -3.62
CA ILE A 56 -4.42 -16.09 -3.72
C ILE A 56 -5.83 -16.10 -3.12
N ALA A 57 -5.98 -15.50 -1.93
CA ALA A 57 -7.28 -15.43 -1.26
C ALA A 57 -8.30 -14.65 -2.09
N THR A 58 -7.87 -13.58 -2.76
CA THR A 58 -8.74 -12.81 -3.63
C THR A 58 -9.24 -13.64 -4.81
N VAL A 59 -8.33 -14.39 -5.43
CA VAL A 59 -8.70 -15.26 -6.55
C VAL A 59 -9.71 -16.33 -6.09
N VAL A 60 -9.45 -16.94 -4.94
CA VAL A 60 -10.37 -17.94 -4.37
C VAL A 60 -11.73 -17.30 -4.08
N ASN A 61 -11.72 -16.09 -3.53
CA ASN A 61 -12.97 -15.40 -3.18
C ASN A 61 -13.79 -15.00 -4.40
N LEU A 62 -13.16 -14.84 -5.57
CA LEU A 62 -13.91 -14.60 -6.81
C LEU A 62 -14.86 -15.75 -7.12
N PHE A 63 -14.49 -16.96 -6.75
CA PHE A 63 -15.31 -18.14 -6.95
C PHE A 63 -16.30 -18.36 -5.83
N ILE A 64 -15.93 -18.03 -4.60
CA ILE A 64 -16.80 -18.22 -3.42
C ILE A 64 -17.79 -17.08 -3.28
N GLY A 65 -17.36 -15.84 -3.53
CA GLY A 65 -18.22 -14.66 -3.43
C GLY A 65 -18.60 -14.27 -2.00
N SER A 66 -17.75 -14.62 -1.02
CA SER A 66 -18.02 -14.30 0.38
C SER A 66 -17.70 -12.85 0.68
N SER A 67 -18.67 -12.10 1.22
CA SER A 67 -18.43 -10.72 1.62
C SER A 67 -17.64 -10.64 2.92
N GLY A 68 -17.80 -11.63 3.80
CA GLY A 68 -16.98 -11.71 5.02
C GLY A 68 -15.52 -11.93 4.73
N MET A 69 -15.22 -12.80 3.76
CA MET A 69 -13.84 -13.04 3.35
C MET A 69 -13.24 -11.78 2.70
N ASP A 70 -14.03 -11.07 1.89
CA ASP A 70 -13.57 -9.83 1.27
C ASP A 70 -13.17 -8.79 2.33
N LEU A 71 -13.93 -8.69 3.41
CA LEU A 71 -13.61 -7.78 4.49
C LEU A 71 -12.32 -8.17 5.21
N ILE A 72 -12.14 -9.47 5.48
CA ILE A 72 -10.92 -9.98 6.11
C ILE A 72 -9.71 -9.70 5.22
N ILE A 73 -9.83 -9.96 3.92
CA ILE A 73 -8.77 -9.69 2.95
C ILE A 73 -8.41 -8.20 2.97
N SER A 74 -9.41 -7.33 3.08
CA SER A 74 -9.19 -5.89 3.10
C SER A 74 -8.40 -5.46 4.34
N TYR A 75 -8.70 -6.00 5.52
CA TYR A 75 -7.94 -5.69 6.73
C TYR A 75 -6.50 -6.18 6.63
N ILE A 76 -6.30 -7.39 6.14
CA ILE A 76 -4.96 -7.93 5.95
C ILE A 76 -4.20 -7.11 4.91
N GLY A 77 -4.90 -6.70 3.84
CA GLY A 77 -4.30 -5.86 2.81
C GLY A 77 -3.80 -4.53 3.34
N VAL A 78 -4.57 -3.90 4.24
CA VAL A 78 -4.12 -2.66 4.87
C VAL A 78 -2.83 -2.88 5.64
N ALA A 79 -2.78 -3.93 6.46
CA ALA A 79 -1.58 -4.25 7.23
C ALA A 79 -0.37 -4.52 6.32
N VAL A 80 -0.58 -5.28 5.25
CA VAL A 80 0.47 -5.62 4.30
C VAL A 80 1.04 -4.36 3.65
N PHE A 81 0.17 -3.46 3.16
CA PHE A 81 0.65 -2.29 2.45
C PHE A 81 1.20 -1.21 3.37
N ILE A 82 0.77 -1.17 4.64
CA ILE A 82 1.45 -0.35 5.64
C ILE A 82 2.88 -0.84 5.84
N GLY A 83 3.06 -2.15 5.99
CA GLY A 83 4.39 -2.73 6.13
C GLY A 83 5.26 -2.52 4.91
N LEU A 84 4.69 -2.69 3.71
CA LEU A 84 5.42 -2.47 2.47
C LEU A 84 5.82 -1.00 2.30
N THR A 85 4.97 -0.07 2.73
CA THR A 85 5.29 1.35 2.65
C THR A 85 6.54 1.67 3.46
N ALA A 86 6.60 1.20 4.71
CA ALA A 86 7.76 1.42 5.55
C ALA A 86 9.02 0.77 4.96
N TYR A 87 8.88 -0.48 4.51
CA TYR A 87 9.99 -1.21 3.91
C TYR A 87 10.49 -0.53 2.63
N ASP A 88 9.58 -0.12 1.75
CA ASP A 88 9.96 0.51 0.49
C ASP A 88 10.63 1.86 0.71
N ALA A 89 10.16 2.64 1.70
CA ALA A 89 10.80 3.90 2.04
C ALA A 89 12.23 3.69 2.51
N GLN A 90 12.47 2.69 3.35
CA GLN A 90 13.82 2.38 3.82
C GLN A 90 14.69 1.86 2.69
N LYS A 91 14.13 1.01 1.82
CA LYS A 91 14.85 0.46 0.68
C LYS A 91 15.32 1.57 -0.27
N ILE A 92 14.44 2.53 -0.55
CA ILE A 92 14.77 3.66 -1.40
C ILE A 92 15.91 4.47 -0.79
N LYS A 93 15.83 4.74 0.51
CA LYS A 93 16.88 5.46 1.22
C LYS A 93 18.23 4.77 1.06
N HIS A 94 18.28 3.45 1.25
CA HIS A 94 19.52 2.70 1.14
C HIS A 94 20.04 2.65 -0.30
N MET A 95 19.14 2.50 -1.27
CA MET A 95 19.53 2.45 -2.67
C MET A 95 20.11 3.79 -3.15
N LEU A 96 19.51 4.90 -2.74
CA LEU A 96 20.01 6.22 -3.12
C LEU A 96 21.33 6.55 -2.44
N ALA A 97 21.55 6.04 -1.22
CA ALA A 97 22.81 6.22 -0.52
C ALA A 97 23.97 5.54 -1.25
N MET A 98 23.70 4.52 -2.07
CA MET A 98 24.70 3.83 -2.85
C MET A 98 25.04 4.56 -4.14
N CYS A 99 24.34 5.65 -4.45
CA CYS A 99 24.54 6.43 -5.65
C CYS A 99 24.72 7.92 -5.27
N PRO A 100 25.81 8.26 -4.57
CA PRO A 100 25.94 9.61 -3.98
C PRO A 100 26.13 10.73 -4.98
N ASP A 101 26.55 10.41 -6.21
CA ASP A 101 26.81 11.43 -7.21
C ASP A 101 25.56 11.91 -7.95
N GLY A 102 24.40 11.31 -7.68
CA GLY A 102 23.13 11.74 -8.27
C GLY A 102 23.06 11.53 -9.77
N GLY A 103 23.84 10.60 -10.32
CA GLY A 103 23.88 10.36 -11.74
C GLY A 103 22.64 9.65 -12.27
N GLU A 104 22.73 9.18 -13.51
CA GLU A 104 21.64 8.55 -14.21
C GLU A 104 21.07 7.35 -13.45
N GLN A 105 21.94 6.56 -12.82
CA GLN A 105 21.50 5.39 -12.05
C GLN A 105 20.67 5.80 -10.84
N ALA A 106 21.07 6.86 -10.14
CA ALA A 106 20.31 7.37 -9.01
C ALA A 106 18.93 7.84 -9.45
N GLN A 107 18.83 8.47 -10.62
CA GLN A 107 17.55 8.92 -11.15
C GLN A 107 16.64 7.74 -11.48
N LYS A 108 17.18 6.66 -12.05
CA LYS A 108 16.40 5.46 -12.33
C LYS A 108 15.89 4.81 -11.06
N LEU A 109 16.74 4.71 -10.03
CA LEU A 109 16.35 4.13 -8.75
C LEU A 109 15.29 4.98 -8.07
N ALA A 110 15.41 6.31 -8.14
CA ALA A 110 14.42 7.20 -7.57
C ALA A 110 13.07 7.02 -8.26
N LEU A 111 13.07 6.88 -9.59
CA LEU A 111 11.83 6.70 -10.34
C LEU A 111 11.18 5.37 -10.01
N MET A 112 11.96 4.29 -9.93
CA MET A 112 11.44 2.97 -9.57
C MET A 112 10.90 2.97 -8.15
N GLY A 113 11.60 3.65 -7.24
CA GLY A 113 11.16 3.76 -5.86
C GLY A 113 9.86 4.55 -5.73
N ALA A 114 9.76 5.66 -6.47
CA ALA A 114 8.54 6.46 -6.48
C ALA A 114 7.36 5.65 -7.00
N LEU A 115 7.59 4.84 -8.04
CA LEU A 115 6.54 3.97 -8.58
C LEU A 115 6.09 2.94 -7.54
N SER A 116 7.03 2.32 -6.83
CA SER A 116 6.69 1.34 -5.79
C SER A 116 5.86 1.98 -4.70
N LEU A 117 6.25 3.17 -4.23
CA LEU A 117 5.49 3.89 -3.21
C LEU A 117 4.12 4.31 -3.71
N TYR A 118 4.04 4.72 -4.98
CA TYR A 118 2.75 5.07 -5.57
C TYR A 118 1.80 3.87 -5.57
N LEU A 119 2.32 2.69 -5.95
CA LEU A 119 1.51 1.48 -5.95
C LEU A 119 1.08 1.09 -4.54
N ASP A 120 1.96 1.24 -3.56
CA ASP A 120 1.62 1.00 -2.16
C ASP A 120 0.49 1.92 -1.72
N PHE A 121 0.58 3.21 -2.08
CA PHE A 121 -0.45 4.20 -1.74
C PHE A 121 -1.80 3.83 -2.36
N ILE A 122 -1.81 3.51 -3.64
CA ILE A 122 -3.05 3.20 -4.35
C ILE A 122 -3.70 1.95 -3.76
N ASN A 123 -2.92 0.91 -3.49
CA ASN A 123 -3.47 -0.31 -2.93
C ASN A 123 -3.98 -0.09 -1.51
N LEU A 124 -3.24 0.67 -0.69
CA LEU A 124 -3.68 1.01 0.65
C LEU A 124 -4.99 1.79 0.60
N PHE A 125 -5.08 2.76 -0.30
CA PHE A 125 -6.29 3.54 -0.50
C PHE A 125 -7.48 2.65 -0.86
N LEU A 126 -7.29 1.72 -1.80
CA LEU A 126 -8.37 0.84 -2.25
C LEU A 126 -8.86 -0.07 -1.14
N TYR A 127 -7.95 -0.63 -0.33
CA TYR A 127 -8.36 -1.48 0.78
C TYR A 127 -9.07 -0.70 1.88
N LEU A 128 -8.57 0.49 2.20
CA LEU A 128 -9.25 1.35 3.17
C LEU A 128 -10.62 1.78 2.66
N LEU A 129 -10.72 2.06 1.38
CA LEU A 129 -11.99 2.43 0.77
C LEU A 129 -13.01 1.30 0.89
N ARG A 130 -12.60 0.07 0.70
CA ARG A 130 -13.48 -1.08 0.88
C ARG A 130 -13.99 -1.18 2.31
N ILE A 131 -13.10 -0.94 3.28
CA ILE A 131 -13.47 -1.05 4.69
C ILE A 131 -14.44 0.07 5.08
N PHE A 132 -14.08 1.32 4.80
CA PHE A 132 -14.87 2.47 5.21
C PHE A 132 -16.13 2.63 4.38
N GLY A 133 -16.06 2.35 3.08
CA GLY A 133 -17.23 2.43 2.22
C GLY A 133 -18.30 1.44 2.62
N ARG A 134 -17.86 0.26 3.03
CA ARG A 134 -18.77 -0.80 3.46
C ARG A 134 -19.48 -0.45 4.75
N ASN A 135 -18.75 0.18 5.68
CA ASN A 135 -19.31 0.53 6.99
C ASN A 135 -20.32 1.67 6.93
N ASN A 136 -20.40 2.37 5.81
CA ASN A 136 -21.30 3.51 5.64
C ASN A 136 -22.53 3.20 4.79
N ASP A 137 -22.72 1.94 4.43
CA ASP A 137 -23.90 1.52 3.67
C ASP A 137 -25.16 1.35 4.57
#